data_5d80e387e577761cbbee00efe43d8794
#
_entry.id   5d80e387e577761cbbee00efe43d8794
#
_cell.length_a   1.000
_cell.length_b   1.000
_cell.length_c   1.000
_cell.angle_alpha   90.00
_cell.angle_beta   90.00
_cell.angle_gamma   90.00
#
_symmetry.space_group_name_H-M   'P 1'
#
loop_
_entity.id
_entity.type
_entity.pdbx_description
1 polymer ?
#
loop_
_entity_poly.entity_id
_entity_poly.type
_entity_poly.pdbx_seq_one_letter_code
_entity_poly.pdbx_strand_id
1 'polypeptide(L)'
;TESQKLGYGDPTAKKLGITIDWVDYSGGLSEIKAQKEAGKITWDIIDVFAFDTINGCDEGIFVEFDFDKDFPAAPDGTPASEDFFAPMPSKCAVGNILYSWNYAYNKNNVKGTPKTIKDFFNTKKFPGKRAIYKSALTNLEIALAADGIKPGKGGEKIYKALETEKGVQRAMDKIKALCTDPQGGCVFWSAGAQPPELLMSGEVVMATGWNGRFFNAIVGEGAPLVQVWDGQGLDYEYFALVKGGPNEADAKKALAMMTNTEMLAGSAKYIAYAPYRKSSLDVIKAGEPWYKDGKTEMMPQMPTAPANTKNYFLVDPFFWADNGTELGEKWEAMKAGL
;
A
#
# COMPACT_ATOMS: atom_id res chain seq x y z
N THR A 1 3.32 4.08 -11.27
CA THR A 1 1.90 4.18 -11.68
C THR A 1 1.60 5.50 -12.38
N GLU A 2 0.46 5.57 -13.13
CA GLU A 2 0.06 6.81 -13.82
C GLU A 2 -0.08 8.00 -12.84
N SER A 3 -0.62 7.76 -11.65
CA SER A 3 -0.78 8.79 -10.61
C SER A 3 0.56 9.35 -10.13
N GLN A 4 1.57 8.53 -10.01
CA GLN A 4 2.93 8.96 -9.64
C GLN A 4 3.57 9.75 -10.78
N LYS A 5 3.45 9.24 -12.00
CA LYS A 5 3.97 9.93 -13.18
C LYS A 5 3.36 11.33 -13.32
N LEU A 6 2.04 11.41 -13.38
CA LEU A 6 1.33 12.68 -13.60
C LEU A 6 1.33 13.60 -12.36
N GLY A 7 1.31 13.04 -11.15
CA GLY A 7 1.21 13.78 -9.89
C GLY A 7 2.48 14.49 -9.51
N TYR A 8 3.62 13.84 -9.63
CA TYR A 8 4.92 14.41 -9.25
C TYR A 8 6.07 14.12 -10.22
N GLY A 9 6.06 13.03 -10.98
CA GLY A 9 7.15 12.67 -11.87
C GLY A 9 7.34 13.64 -13.03
N ASP A 10 6.33 13.79 -13.90
CA ASP A 10 6.36 14.69 -15.03
C ASP A 10 6.54 16.17 -14.63
N PRO A 11 5.85 16.68 -13.57
CA PRO A 11 6.12 18.01 -13.05
C PRO A 11 7.57 18.21 -12.57
N THR A 12 8.15 17.21 -11.90
CA THR A 12 9.55 17.23 -11.44
C THR A 12 10.51 17.22 -12.63
N ALA A 13 10.31 16.32 -13.58
CA ALA A 13 11.12 16.22 -14.79
C ALA A 13 11.17 17.57 -15.54
N LYS A 14 10.00 18.19 -15.71
CA LYS A 14 9.87 19.51 -16.33
C LYS A 14 10.60 20.61 -15.55
N LYS A 15 10.45 20.66 -14.22
CA LYS A 15 11.10 21.69 -13.37
C LYS A 15 12.62 21.56 -13.35
N LEU A 16 13.14 20.34 -13.36
CA LEU A 16 14.58 20.07 -13.31
C LEU A 16 15.24 19.96 -14.69
N GLY A 17 14.47 19.93 -15.78
CA GLY A 17 14.99 19.75 -17.14
C GLY A 17 15.62 18.38 -17.37
N ILE A 18 15.10 17.34 -16.73
CA ILE A 18 15.56 15.95 -16.83
C ILE A 18 14.49 15.06 -17.46
N THR A 19 14.90 13.86 -17.87
CA THR A 19 13.99 12.78 -18.25
C THR A 19 13.91 11.77 -17.12
N ILE A 20 12.70 11.29 -16.80
CA ILE A 20 12.48 10.19 -15.86
C ILE A 20 11.91 9.01 -16.65
N ASP A 21 12.69 7.96 -16.75
CA ASP A 21 12.27 6.69 -17.34
C ASP A 21 11.60 5.83 -16.29
N TRP A 22 10.36 5.42 -16.57
CA TRP A 22 9.55 4.65 -15.64
C TRP A 22 9.61 3.16 -15.98
N VAL A 23 9.91 2.36 -14.97
CA VAL A 23 9.92 0.89 -15.07
C VAL A 23 8.89 0.34 -14.09
N ASP A 24 7.99 -0.50 -14.60
CA ASP A 24 7.07 -1.27 -13.74
C ASP A 24 7.79 -2.52 -13.23
N TYR A 25 7.69 -2.79 -11.93
CA TYR A 25 8.23 -4.00 -11.32
C TYR A 25 7.28 -4.54 -10.25
N SER A 26 7.55 -5.76 -9.77
CA SER A 26 6.62 -6.50 -8.89
C SER A 26 6.80 -6.23 -7.39
N GLY A 27 7.64 -5.28 -7.01
CA GLY A 27 8.02 -5.01 -5.61
C GLY A 27 9.13 -5.92 -5.09
N GLY A 28 9.65 -5.60 -3.92
CA GLY A 28 10.75 -6.33 -3.27
C GLY A 28 12.14 -5.94 -3.78
N LEU A 29 13.18 -6.59 -3.25
CA LEU A 29 14.58 -6.23 -3.54
C LEU A 29 15.28 -7.15 -4.55
N SER A 30 14.61 -8.21 -5.02
CA SER A 30 15.26 -9.26 -5.81
C SER A 30 15.90 -8.73 -7.09
N GLU A 31 15.21 -7.82 -7.80
CA GLU A 31 15.71 -7.30 -9.08
C GLU A 31 16.91 -6.37 -8.90
N ILE A 32 16.87 -5.48 -7.89
CA ILE A 32 18.00 -4.59 -7.61
C ILE A 32 19.20 -5.36 -7.05
N LYS A 33 18.97 -6.43 -6.27
CA LYS A 33 20.03 -7.34 -5.81
C LYS A 33 20.71 -8.01 -7.01
N ALA A 34 19.95 -8.50 -7.98
CA ALA A 34 20.49 -9.09 -9.20
C ALA A 34 21.32 -8.10 -10.02
N GLN A 35 20.87 -6.83 -10.14
CA GLN A 35 21.64 -5.77 -10.79
C GLN A 35 22.98 -5.49 -10.08
N LYS A 36 22.96 -5.45 -8.74
CA LYS A 36 24.16 -5.26 -7.90
C LYS A 36 25.14 -6.43 -8.06
N GLU A 37 24.66 -7.67 -8.03
CA GLU A 37 25.48 -8.88 -8.25
C GLU A 37 26.11 -8.90 -9.64
N ALA A 38 25.35 -8.47 -10.66
CA ALA A 38 25.85 -8.33 -12.03
C ALA A 38 26.85 -7.16 -12.23
N GLY A 39 27.06 -6.34 -11.19
CA GLY A 39 27.92 -5.15 -11.28
C GLY A 39 27.40 -4.06 -12.24
N LYS A 40 26.09 -4.08 -12.55
CA LYS A 40 25.47 -3.14 -13.48
C LYS A 40 24.13 -2.67 -12.93
N ILE A 41 24.17 -1.60 -12.15
CA ILE A 41 22.97 -0.93 -11.65
C ILE A 41 22.43 -0.01 -12.73
N THR A 42 21.12 -0.09 -13.01
CA THR A 42 20.43 0.71 -14.02
C THR A 42 19.31 1.56 -13.45
N TRP A 43 18.91 1.32 -12.20
CA TRP A 43 17.90 2.09 -11.51
C TRP A 43 18.51 3.12 -10.57
N ASP A 44 17.89 4.30 -10.50
CA ASP A 44 18.29 5.38 -9.60
C ASP A 44 17.37 5.46 -8.38
N ILE A 45 16.05 5.39 -8.58
CA ILE A 45 15.04 5.48 -7.52
C ILE A 45 14.15 4.24 -7.60
N ILE A 46 13.80 3.69 -6.45
CA ILE A 46 12.87 2.57 -6.33
C ILE A 46 11.74 2.94 -5.36
N ASP A 47 10.52 2.49 -5.68
CA ASP A 47 9.33 2.65 -4.84
C ASP A 47 9.07 1.32 -4.12
N VAL A 48 9.15 1.29 -2.81
CA VAL A 48 9.24 0.05 -2.02
C VAL A 48 8.39 0.10 -0.76
N PHE A 49 8.06 -1.07 -0.23
CA PHE A 49 7.44 -1.20 1.08
C PHE A 49 8.41 -0.78 2.20
N ALA A 50 7.85 -0.45 3.35
CA ALA A 50 8.62 0.00 4.50
C ALA A 50 9.70 -1.01 4.93
N PHE A 51 9.37 -2.30 5.00
CA PHE A 51 10.33 -3.36 5.37
C PHE A 51 11.46 -3.55 4.33
N ASP A 52 11.19 -3.30 3.06
CA ASP A 52 12.24 -3.33 2.02
C ASP A 52 13.24 -2.20 2.22
N THR A 53 12.81 -1.03 2.75
CA THR A 53 13.74 0.06 3.05
C THR A 53 14.67 -0.29 4.20
N ILE A 54 14.21 -1.04 5.19
CA ILE A 54 15.02 -1.52 6.32
C ILE A 54 16.06 -2.51 5.78
N ASN A 55 15.61 -3.58 5.13
CA ASN A 55 16.48 -4.62 4.62
C ASN A 55 17.49 -4.09 3.59
N GLY A 56 17.04 -3.24 2.66
CA GLY A 56 17.91 -2.66 1.64
C GLY A 56 18.92 -1.65 2.18
N CYS A 57 18.58 -0.95 3.27
CA CYS A 57 19.50 -0.06 3.98
C CYS A 57 20.60 -0.87 4.70
N ASP A 58 20.22 -1.90 5.47
CA ASP A 58 21.12 -2.77 6.20
C ASP A 58 22.08 -3.54 5.27
N GLU A 59 21.60 -3.94 4.10
CA GLU A 59 22.42 -4.60 3.06
C GLU A 59 23.26 -3.61 2.22
N GLY A 60 23.19 -2.30 2.51
CA GLY A 60 23.93 -1.26 1.78
C GLY A 60 23.55 -1.16 0.29
N ILE A 61 22.29 -1.42 -0.04
CA ILE A 61 21.71 -1.27 -1.38
C ILE A 61 21.29 0.17 -1.63
N PHE A 62 20.86 0.88 -0.58
CA PHE A 62 20.33 2.23 -0.67
C PHE A 62 21.28 3.27 -0.08
N VAL A 63 21.12 4.51 -0.50
CA VAL A 63 21.84 5.67 0.02
C VAL A 63 21.17 6.15 1.30
N GLU A 64 21.97 6.43 2.34
CA GLU A 64 21.48 7.08 3.56
C GLU A 64 21.23 8.58 3.33
N PHE A 65 20.17 9.11 3.93
CA PHE A 65 19.82 10.52 3.89
C PHE A 65 20.15 11.25 5.19
N ASP A 66 20.64 12.49 5.08
CA ASP A 66 20.55 13.50 6.14
C ASP A 66 19.23 14.26 5.92
N PHE A 67 18.16 13.80 6.60
CA PHE A 67 16.79 14.04 6.21
C PHE A 67 16.44 15.53 6.04
N ASP A 68 16.77 16.38 7.02
CA ASP A 68 16.45 17.81 6.96
C ASP A 68 17.37 18.64 6.05
N LYS A 69 18.51 18.07 5.62
CA LYS A 69 19.36 18.68 4.59
C LYS A 69 18.96 18.25 3.19
N ASP A 70 18.55 16.99 3.05
CA ASP A 70 18.30 16.39 1.74
C ASP A 70 16.88 16.67 1.24
N PHE A 71 15.95 16.92 2.16
CA PHE A 71 14.54 17.18 1.80
C PHE A 71 14.10 18.58 2.26
N PRO A 72 13.31 19.29 1.43
CA PRO A 72 12.88 20.65 1.74
C PRO A 72 11.93 20.67 2.94
N ALA A 73 12.03 21.71 3.75
CA ALA A 73 11.03 22.04 4.78
C ALA A 73 9.63 22.29 4.17
N ALA A 74 8.60 22.19 4.98
CA ALA A 74 7.25 22.62 4.61
C ALA A 74 7.20 24.14 4.30
N PRO A 75 6.17 24.64 3.60
CA PRO A 75 6.05 26.04 3.25
C PRO A 75 6.03 27.01 4.45
N ASP A 76 5.61 26.55 5.62
CA ASP A 76 5.61 27.33 6.88
C ASP A 76 6.95 27.29 7.63
N GLY A 77 7.94 26.57 7.10
CA GLY A 77 9.28 26.40 7.68
C GLY A 77 9.42 25.17 8.58
N THR A 78 8.38 24.37 8.77
CA THR A 78 8.47 23.11 9.53
C THR A 78 9.49 22.17 8.88
N PRO A 79 10.50 21.66 9.61
CA PRO A 79 11.50 20.74 9.08
C PRO A 79 10.85 19.50 8.44
N ALA A 80 11.50 18.92 7.42
CA ALA A 80 10.98 17.74 6.75
C ALA A 80 10.74 16.57 7.73
N SER A 81 11.64 16.36 8.69
CA SER A 81 11.52 15.32 9.73
C SER A 81 10.26 15.45 10.60
N GLU A 82 9.70 16.66 10.75
CA GLU A 82 8.50 16.92 11.54
C GLU A 82 7.22 16.97 10.68
N ASP A 83 7.34 17.28 9.39
CA ASP A 83 6.21 17.42 8.46
C ASP A 83 5.70 16.06 7.95
N PHE A 84 6.54 15.03 7.91
CA PHE A 84 6.08 13.69 7.53
C PHE A 84 5.23 13.06 8.64
N PHE A 85 4.26 12.20 8.28
CA PHE A 85 3.27 11.65 9.22
C PHE A 85 3.85 10.75 10.29
N ALA A 86 4.92 10.03 9.99
CA ALA A 86 5.61 9.15 10.91
C ALA A 86 7.12 9.20 10.67
N PRO A 87 7.94 8.84 11.66
CA PRO A 87 9.37 8.65 11.46
C PRO A 87 9.63 7.66 10.32
N MET A 88 10.69 7.91 9.56
CA MET A 88 11.10 6.97 8.51
C MET A 88 11.54 5.65 9.12
N PRO A 89 11.20 4.50 8.51
CA PRO A 89 11.57 3.18 9.02
C PRO A 89 13.07 2.91 8.96
N SER A 90 13.77 3.60 8.07
CA SER A 90 15.24 3.56 7.96
C SER A 90 15.79 4.91 7.52
N LYS A 91 17.10 5.10 7.62
CA LYS A 91 17.78 6.30 7.11
C LYS A 91 17.80 6.38 5.58
N CYS A 92 17.45 5.30 4.89
CA CYS A 92 17.47 5.21 3.42
C CYS A 92 16.08 5.43 2.80
N ALA A 93 15.08 5.75 3.61
CA ALA A 93 13.69 5.89 3.17
C ALA A 93 13.25 7.35 3.15
N VAL A 94 12.43 7.73 2.17
CA VAL A 94 11.62 8.94 2.20
C VAL A 94 10.18 8.62 1.87
N GLY A 95 9.25 9.12 2.69
CA GLY A 95 7.82 8.81 2.58
C GLY A 95 7.21 9.30 1.27
N ASN A 96 6.46 8.44 0.61
CA ASN A 96 5.73 8.70 -0.62
C ASN A 96 4.23 8.84 -0.35
N ILE A 97 3.56 7.74 -0.06
CA ILE A 97 2.11 7.68 0.13
C ILE A 97 1.72 6.82 1.33
N LEU A 98 0.51 7.09 1.85
CA LEU A 98 -0.24 6.17 2.70
C LEU A 98 -1.39 5.59 1.89
N TYR A 99 -1.55 4.28 1.96
CA TYR A 99 -2.63 3.57 1.30
C TYR A 99 -3.25 2.54 2.24
N SER A 100 -4.28 1.87 1.79
CA SER A 100 -5.00 0.89 2.60
C SER A 100 -5.16 -0.42 1.84
N TRP A 101 -4.92 -1.50 2.58
CA TRP A 101 -5.40 -2.84 2.27
C TRP A 101 -6.82 -2.95 2.84
N ASN A 102 -7.81 -2.77 2.01
CA ASN A 102 -9.20 -2.94 2.38
C ASN A 102 -9.86 -4.00 1.47
N TYR A 103 -11.16 -4.20 1.56
CA TYR A 103 -11.83 -5.01 0.58
C TYR A 103 -12.98 -4.25 -0.09
N ALA A 104 -13.33 -4.71 -1.28
CA ALA A 104 -14.51 -4.25 -1.99
C ALA A 104 -15.37 -5.43 -2.44
N TYR A 105 -16.62 -5.12 -2.77
CA TYR A 105 -17.55 -6.05 -3.39
C TYR A 105 -18.34 -5.37 -4.50
N ASN A 106 -18.81 -6.18 -5.45
CA ASN A 106 -19.73 -5.69 -6.50
C ASN A 106 -21.17 -5.77 -5.99
N LYS A 107 -21.82 -4.60 -5.80
CA LYS A 107 -23.20 -4.52 -5.29
C LYS A 107 -24.25 -5.21 -6.15
N ASN A 108 -23.94 -5.47 -7.43
CA ASN A 108 -24.83 -6.19 -8.33
C ASN A 108 -24.75 -7.71 -8.15
N ASN A 109 -23.61 -8.22 -7.61
CA ASN A 109 -23.36 -9.66 -7.48
C ASN A 109 -23.53 -10.17 -6.03
N VAL A 110 -23.60 -9.26 -5.04
CA VAL A 110 -23.73 -9.63 -3.63
C VAL A 110 -25.10 -9.26 -3.11
N LYS A 111 -25.84 -10.24 -2.60
CA LYS A 111 -27.11 -9.98 -1.91
C LYS A 111 -26.85 -9.47 -0.49
N GLY A 112 -27.35 -8.26 -0.20
CA GLY A 112 -27.16 -7.60 1.08
C GLY A 112 -25.96 -6.64 1.07
N THR A 113 -25.56 -6.16 2.25
CA THR A 113 -24.55 -5.11 2.40
C THR A 113 -23.45 -5.59 3.36
N PRO A 114 -22.34 -6.12 2.86
CA PRO A 114 -21.15 -6.38 3.67
C PRO A 114 -20.63 -5.08 4.31
N LYS A 115 -20.29 -5.12 5.61
CA LYS A 115 -19.88 -3.92 6.37
C LYS A 115 -18.62 -4.11 7.19
N THR A 116 -18.25 -5.37 7.46
CA THR A 116 -17.15 -5.69 8.36
C THR A 116 -16.19 -6.68 7.73
N ILE A 117 -14.96 -6.71 8.23
CA ILE A 117 -13.98 -7.70 7.76
C ILE A 117 -14.45 -9.14 8.01
N LYS A 118 -15.31 -9.37 9.00
CA LYS A 118 -15.93 -10.68 9.22
C LYS A 118 -16.86 -11.10 8.09
N ASP A 119 -17.52 -10.15 7.46
CA ASP A 119 -18.40 -10.43 6.31
C ASP A 119 -17.60 -10.97 5.12
N PHE A 120 -16.35 -10.54 4.94
CA PHE A 120 -15.45 -11.06 3.92
C PHE A 120 -15.22 -12.58 4.05
N PHE A 121 -15.12 -13.10 5.27
CA PHE A 121 -14.93 -14.54 5.57
C PHE A 121 -16.24 -15.31 5.76
N ASN A 122 -17.39 -14.65 5.72
CA ASN A 122 -18.69 -15.31 5.92
C ASN A 122 -19.29 -15.80 4.61
N THR A 123 -18.84 -16.96 4.14
CA THR A 123 -19.30 -17.60 2.89
C THR A 123 -20.73 -18.09 2.96
N LYS A 124 -21.25 -18.39 4.16
CA LYS A 124 -22.66 -18.75 4.36
C LYS A 124 -23.60 -17.59 4.06
N LYS A 125 -23.24 -16.39 4.53
CA LYS A 125 -24.05 -15.18 4.30
C LYS A 125 -23.80 -14.58 2.92
N PHE A 126 -22.60 -14.65 2.45
CA PHE A 126 -22.15 -14.09 1.17
C PHE A 126 -21.38 -15.16 0.38
N PRO A 127 -22.08 -16.09 -0.27
CA PRO A 127 -21.44 -17.16 -1.03
C PRO A 127 -20.70 -16.64 -2.25
N GLY A 128 -19.63 -17.34 -2.65
CA GLY A 128 -18.80 -17.06 -3.81
C GLY A 128 -17.33 -16.90 -3.48
N LYS A 129 -16.47 -16.91 -4.49
CA LYS A 129 -15.03 -16.80 -4.36
C LYS A 129 -14.58 -15.45 -3.81
N ARG A 130 -13.40 -15.44 -3.19
CA ARG A 130 -12.69 -14.25 -2.72
C ARG A 130 -11.39 -14.07 -3.47
N ALA A 131 -11.05 -12.83 -3.83
CA ALA A 131 -9.69 -12.53 -4.26
C ALA A 131 -8.89 -12.01 -3.06
N ILE A 132 -7.71 -12.59 -2.83
CA ILE A 132 -6.77 -12.20 -1.77
C ILE A 132 -5.37 -12.06 -2.36
N TYR A 133 -4.51 -11.30 -1.68
CA TYR A 133 -3.15 -11.06 -2.16
C TYR A 133 -2.33 -12.35 -2.17
N LYS A 134 -1.37 -12.44 -3.09
CA LYS A 134 -0.54 -13.65 -3.32
C LYS A 134 0.35 -14.05 -2.15
N SER A 135 0.70 -13.12 -1.24
CA SER A 135 1.63 -13.34 -0.13
C SER A 135 0.95 -13.33 1.23
N ALA A 136 1.69 -13.70 2.27
CA ALA A 136 1.24 -13.67 3.65
C ALA A 136 0.91 -12.25 4.16
N LEU A 137 1.66 -11.26 3.64
CA LEU A 137 1.53 -9.83 4.01
C LEU A 137 0.07 -9.39 3.96
N THR A 138 -0.40 -8.79 5.03
CA THR A 138 -1.76 -8.30 5.28
C THR A 138 -2.85 -9.38 5.34
N ASN A 139 -2.70 -10.49 4.65
CA ASN A 139 -3.66 -11.59 4.72
C ASN A 139 -3.74 -12.22 6.12
N LEU A 140 -2.59 -12.36 6.81
CA LEU A 140 -2.56 -12.91 8.17
C LEU A 140 -3.23 -11.97 9.17
N GLU A 141 -2.96 -10.68 9.08
CA GLU A 141 -3.58 -9.65 9.92
C GLU A 141 -5.09 -9.58 9.70
N ILE A 142 -5.52 -9.54 8.45
CA ILE A 142 -6.93 -9.53 8.05
C ILE A 142 -7.65 -10.79 8.56
N ALA A 143 -7.02 -11.96 8.46
CA ALA A 143 -7.57 -13.20 8.95
C ALA A 143 -7.77 -13.19 10.47
N LEU A 144 -6.79 -12.71 11.24
CA LEU A 144 -6.90 -12.57 12.70
C LEU A 144 -7.96 -11.54 13.10
N ALA A 145 -8.05 -10.43 12.37
CA ALA A 145 -9.09 -9.42 12.58
C ALA A 145 -10.49 -10.02 12.38
N ALA A 146 -10.68 -10.79 11.31
CA ALA A 146 -11.92 -11.49 11.03
C ALA A 146 -12.22 -12.59 12.06
N ASP A 147 -11.18 -13.21 12.62
CA ASP A 147 -11.31 -14.25 13.64
C ASP A 147 -11.46 -13.72 15.08
N GLY A 148 -11.63 -12.41 15.23
CA GLY A 148 -12.07 -11.77 16.47
C GLY A 148 -10.98 -11.04 17.25
N ILE A 149 -9.75 -10.98 16.77
CA ILE A 149 -8.74 -10.07 17.30
C ILE A 149 -9.03 -8.68 16.73
N LYS A 150 -9.74 -7.86 17.48
CA LYS A 150 -10.08 -6.50 17.03
C LYS A 150 -8.78 -5.70 16.81
N PRO A 151 -8.55 -5.15 15.60
CA PRO A 151 -7.41 -4.28 15.35
C PRO A 151 -7.37 -3.07 16.30
N GLY A 152 -8.51 -2.47 16.57
CA GLY A 152 -8.56 -1.23 17.33
C GLY A 152 -8.05 -0.06 16.50
N LYS A 153 -7.07 0.65 17.03
CA LYS A 153 -6.35 1.71 16.32
C LYS A 153 -4.86 1.39 16.37
N GLY A 154 -4.35 0.78 15.29
CA GLY A 154 -2.93 0.43 15.14
C GLY A 154 -2.59 -1.06 15.09
N GLY A 155 -3.45 -1.97 15.62
CA GLY A 155 -3.27 -3.40 15.40
C GLY A 155 -2.30 -4.13 16.34
N GLU A 156 -1.86 -3.52 17.46
CA GLU A 156 -0.90 -4.11 18.40
C GLU A 156 -1.22 -5.56 18.80
N LYS A 157 -2.51 -5.85 19.06
CA LYS A 157 -2.95 -7.20 19.45
C LYS A 157 -2.82 -8.23 18.32
N ILE A 158 -2.88 -7.79 17.07
CA ILE A 158 -2.70 -8.63 15.90
C ILE A 158 -1.24 -9.08 15.84
N TYR A 159 -0.29 -8.14 15.96
CA TYR A 159 1.14 -8.46 15.92
C TYR A 159 1.58 -9.29 17.12
N LYS A 160 1.10 -9.00 18.34
CA LYS A 160 1.31 -9.89 19.49
C LYS A 160 0.83 -11.33 19.26
N ALA A 161 -0.21 -11.52 18.47
CA ALA A 161 -0.62 -12.86 18.09
C ALA A 161 0.31 -13.47 17.05
N LEU A 162 0.71 -12.69 16.04
CA LEU A 162 1.61 -13.13 14.95
C LEU A 162 3.05 -13.41 15.42
N GLU A 163 3.48 -12.86 16.56
CA GLU A 163 4.75 -13.21 17.23
C GLU A 163 4.75 -14.66 17.78
N THR A 164 3.61 -15.35 17.72
CA THR A 164 3.49 -16.74 18.21
C THR A 164 3.11 -17.70 17.08
N GLU A 165 3.71 -18.91 17.09
CA GLU A 165 3.33 -19.96 16.14
C GLU A 165 1.82 -20.25 16.16
N LYS A 166 1.20 -20.27 17.35
CA LYS A 166 -0.23 -20.46 17.51
C LYS A 166 -1.06 -19.39 16.79
N GLY A 167 -0.63 -18.13 16.84
CA GLY A 167 -1.32 -17.03 16.16
C GLY A 167 -1.13 -17.09 14.66
N VAL A 168 0.08 -17.40 14.19
CA VAL A 168 0.35 -17.61 12.76
C VAL A 168 -0.50 -18.77 12.21
N GLN A 169 -0.49 -19.93 12.91
CA GLN A 169 -1.30 -21.08 12.50
C GLN A 169 -2.79 -20.75 12.46
N ARG A 170 -3.29 -20.03 13.47
CA ARG A 170 -4.69 -19.55 13.53
C ARG A 170 -5.06 -18.69 12.32
N ALA A 171 -4.17 -17.79 11.89
CA ALA A 171 -4.37 -16.96 10.70
C ALA A 171 -4.40 -17.82 9.43
N MET A 172 -3.43 -18.71 9.28
CA MET A 172 -3.34 -19.64 8.15
C MET A 172 -4.57 -20.55 8.06
N ASP A 173 -5.02 -21.12 9.16
CA ASP A 173 -6.22 -21.97 9.22
C ASP A 173 -7.48 -21.20 8.79
N LYS A 174 -7.58 -19.92 9.16
CA LYS A 174 -8.69 -19.06 8.75
C LYS A 174 -8.72 -18.82 7.25
N ILE A 175 -7.55 -18.59 6.64
CA ILE A 175 -7.41 -18.45 5.18
C ILE A 175 -7.71 -19.79 4.49
N LYS A 176 -7.12 -20.87 4.98
CA LYS A 176 -7.35 -22.20 4.44
C LYS A 176 -8.84 -22.57 4.46
N ALA A 177 -9.53 -22.34 5.58
CA ALA A 177 -10.95 -22.57 5.69
C ALA A 177 -11.77 -21.77 4.67
N LEU A 178 -11.40 -20.50 4.39
CA LEU A 178 -12.04 -19.69 3.36
C LEU A 178 -11.83 -20.27 1.95
N CYS A 179 -10.58 -20.65 1.66
CA CYS A 179 -10.19 -21.10 0.31
C CYS A 179 -10.71 -22.51 -0.03
N THR A 180 -10.92 -23.37 0.98
CA THR A 180 -11.45 -24.74 0.81
C THR A 180 -12.95 -24.86 1.05
N ASP A 181 -13.64 -23.76 1.44
CA ASP A 181 -15.09 -23.77 1.65
C ASP A 181 -15.82 -24.02 0.32
N PRO A 182 -16.74 -24.99 0.22
CA PRO A 182 -17.52 -25.26 -0.99
C PRO A 182 -18.36 -24.06 -1.46
N GLN A 183 -18.73 -23.16 -0.57
CA GLN A 183 -19.44 -21.91 -0.88
C GLN A 183 -18.49 -20.71 -1.06
N GLY A 184 -17.19 -20.91 -0.94
CA GLY A 184 -16.12 -19.92 -1.00
C GLY A 184 -15.14 -20.18 -2.12
N GLY A 185 -13.88 -20.25 -1.74
CA GLY A 185 -12.73 -20.41 -2.64
C GLY A 185 -11.93 -19.12 -2.78
N CYS A 186 -10.68 -19.26 -3.17
CA CYS A 186 -9.76 -18.14 -3.33
C CYS A 186 -9.22 -18.01 -4.74
N VAL A 187 -9.03 -16.77 -5.17
CA VAL A 187 -8.21 -16.37 -6.31
C VAL A 187 -7.08 -15.52 -5.75
N PHE A 188 -5.83 -15.87 -6.05
CA PHE A 188 -4.67 -15.12 -5.59
C PHE A 188 -4.27 -14.07 -6.63
N TRP A 189 -4.33 -12.80 -6.28
CA TRP A 189 -3.93 -11.72 -7.16
C TRP A 189 -2.49 -11.24 -6.85
N SER A 190 -1.82 -10.72 -7.87
CA SER A 190 -0.43 -10.23 -7.79
C SER A 190 -0.25 -8.80 -8.28
N ALA A 191 -1.15 -8.31 -9.12
CA ALA A 191 -1.11 -6.96 -9.67
C ALA A 191 -2.33 -6.15 -9.21
N GLY A 192 -2.13 -4.87 -8.88
CA GLY A 192 -3.16 -4.02 -8.29
C GLY A 192 -4.39 -3.75 -9.16
N ALA A 193 -4.33 -3.99 -10.47
CA ALA A 193 -5.49 -3.91 -11.36
C ALA A 193 -6.44 -5.12 -11.24
N GLN A 194 -5.91 -6.27 -10.85
CA GLN A 194 -6.67 -7.53 -10.82
C GLN A 194 -7.88 -7.52 -9.86
N PRO A 195 -7.82 -7.02 -8.61
CA PRO A 195 -8.97 -7.05 -7.72
C PRO A 195 -10.24 -6.39 -8.29
N PRO A 196 -10.23 -5.14 -8.80
CA PRO A 196 -11.42 -4.58 -9.43
C PRO A 196 -11.85 -5.33 -10.69
N GLU A 197 -10.93 -5.82 -11.53
CA GLU A 197 -11.24 -6.62 -12.72
C GLU A 197 -11.97 -7.93 -12.38
N LEU A 198 -11.49 -8.66 -11.36
CA LEU A 198 -12.11 -9.89 -10.87
C LEU A 198 -13.51 -9.66 -10.29
N LEU A 199 -13.74 -8.51 -9.64
CA LEU A 199 -15.05 -8.10 -9.15
C LEU A 199 -16.00 -7.74 -10.30
N MET A 200 -15.49 -7.06 -11.34
CA MET A 200 -16.29 -6.63 -12.49
C MET A 200 -16.64 -7.81 -13.40
N SER A 201 -15.77 -8.77 -13.60
CA SER A 201 -16.03 -10.00 -14.34
C SER A 201 -17.01 -10.93 -13.61
N GLY A 202 -17.19 -10.75 -12.30
CA GLY A 202 -17.98 -11.65 -11.46
C GLY A 202 -17.29 -12.96 -11.10
N GLU A 203 -15.99 -13.09 -11.38
CA GLU A 203 -15.22 -14.28 -10.99
C GLU A 203 -15.12 -14.40 -9.46
N VAL A 204 -15.06 -13.26 -8.75
CA VAL A 204 -15.14 -13.20 -7.30
C VAL A 204 -16.24 -12.26 -6.83
N VAL A 205 -16.79 -12.50 -5.65
CA VAL A 205 -17.83 -11.65 -5.06
C VAL A 205 -17.26 -10.56 -4.16
N MET A 206 -16.10 -10.80 -3.56
CA MET A 206 -15.34 -9.83 -2.75
C MET A 206 -13.86 -9.99 -3.04
N ALA A 207 -13.13 -8.88 -2.96
CA ALA A 207 -11.70 -8.86 -3.17
C ALA A 207 -11.02 -7.95 -2.15
N THR A 208 -9.96 -8.42 -1.50
CA THR A 208 -8.99 -7.51 -0.87
C THR A 208 -8.19 -6.81 -1.94
N GLY A 209 -7.73 -5.59 -1.67
CA GLY A 209 -6.94 -4.84 -2.63
C GLY A 209 -6.53 -3.48 -2.07
N TRP A 210 -5.84 -2.72 -2.89
CA TRP A 210 -5.43 -1.36 -2.54
C TRP A 210 -6.57 -0.38 -2.80
N ASN A 211 -6.92 0.41 -1.79
CA ASN A 211 -8.06 1.33 -1.83
C ASN A 211 -8.10 2.25 -3.05
N GLY A 212 -6.95 2.75 -3.50
CA GLY A 212 -6.87 3.64 -4.66
C GLY A 212 -7.24 2.94 -5.97
N ARG A 213 -7.02 1.62 -6.09
CA ARG A 213 -7.45 0.85 -7.27
C ARG A 213 -8.96 0.70 -7.31
N PHE A 214 -9.59 0.42 -6.17
CA PHE A 214 -11.04 0.42 -6.06
C PHE A 214 -11.63 1.81 -6.29
N PHE A 215 -11.00 2.86 -5.74
CA PHE A 215 -11.42 4.24 -5.98
C PHE A 215 -11.43 4.58 -7.49
N ASN A 216 -10.37 4.25 -8.21
CA ASN A 216 -10.31 4.52 -9.65
C ASN A 216 -11.39 3.76 -10.42
N ALA A 217 -11.65 2.51 -10.09
CA ALA A 217 -12.75 1.76 -10.69
C ALA A 217 -14.12 2.39 -10.37
N ILE A 218 -14.35 2.81 -9.11
CA ILE A 218 -15.64 3.37 -8.67
C ILE A 218 -15.86 4.77 -9.25
N VAL A 219 -14.91 5.69 -9.05
CA VAL A 219 -15.04 7.11 -9.37
C VAL A 219 -14.60 7.39 -10.81
N GLY A 220 -13.48 6.80 -11.23
CA GLY A 220 -12.95 7.01 -12.58
C GLY A 220 -13.73 6.30 -13.68
N GLU A 221 -14.22 5.09 -13.42
CA GLU A 221 -14.82 4.20 -14.41
C GLU A 221 -16.33 3.95 -14.15
N GLY A 222 -16.86 4.41 -13.01
CA GLY A 222 -18.27 4.21 -12.66
C GLY A 222 -18.64 2.77 -12.27
N ALA A 223 -17.65 1.96 -11.85
CA ALA A 223 -17.89 0.58 -11.47
C ALA A 223 -18.85 0.46 -10.27
N PRO A 224 -19.77 -0.52 -10.26
CA PRO A 224 -20.73 -0.74 -9.17
C PRO A 224 -20.09 -1.43 -7.97
N LEU A 225 -18.89 -0.99 -7.57
CA LEU A 225 -18.14 -1.51 -6.45
C LEU A 225 -18.41 -0.67 -5.20
N VAL A 226 -18.29 -1.32 -4.04
CA VAL A 226 -18.39 -0.67 -2.72
C VAL A 226 -17.16 -1.08 -1.91
N GLN A 227 -16.40 -0.10 -1.43
CA GLN A 227 -15.28 -0.33 -0.51
C GLN A 227 -15.78 -0.50 0.93
N VAL A 228 -15.14 -1.38 1.68
CA VAL A 228 -15.39 -1.59 3.12
C VAL A 228 -14.10 -1.34 3.87
N TRP A 229 -14.14 -0.39 4.79
CA TRP A 229 -12.97 0.09 5.52
C TRP A 229 -12.74 -0.60 6.87
N ASP A 230 -13.74 -1.33 7.38
CA ASP A 230 -13.62 -2.03 8.67
C ASP A 230 -12.56 -3.12 8.60
N GLY A 231 -11.59 -3.05 9.50
CA GLY A 231 -10.47 -3.98 9.56
C GLY A 231 -9.39 -3.73 8.50
N GLN A 232 -9.36 -2.55 7.90
CA GLN A 232 -8.34 -2.18 6.90
C GLN A 232 -6.92 -2.22 7.51
N GLY A 233 -5.94 -2.57 6.69
CA GLY A 233 -4.53 -2.37 6.97
C GLY A 233 -4.05 -1.06 6.36
N LEU A 234 -3.62 -0.09 7.17
CA LEU A 234 -2.93 1.09 6.69
C LEU A 234 -1.46 0.75 6.48
N ASP A 235 -0.94 1.12 5.34
CA ASP A 235 0.43 0.83 4.96
C ASP A 235 1.07 2.07 4.33
N TYR A 236 2.37 2.09 4.36
CA TYR A 236 3.20 3.18 3.88
C TYR A 236 4.09 2.70 2.76
N GLU A 237 4.19 3.49 1.73
CA GLU A 237 5.11 3.27 0.62
C GLU A 237 6.17 4.36 0.61
N TYR A 238 7.40 3.98 0.29
CA TYR A 238 8.57 4.83 0.37
C TYR A 238 9.35 4.81 -0.92
N PHE A 239 10.03 5.92 -1.19
CA PHE A 239 11.13 5.91 -2.12
C PHE A 239 12.44 5.62 -1.41
N ALA A 240 13.34 4.93 -2.11
CA ALA A 240 14.73 4.78 -1.77
C ALA A 240 15.61 5.14 -2.97
N LEU A 241 16.77 5.74 -2.71
CA LEU A 241 17.79 6.05 -3.71
C LEU A 241 18.75 4.88 -3.80
N VAL A 242 18.91 4.32 -4.99
CA VAL A 242 19.77 3.15 -5.22
C VAL A 242 21.23 3.59 -5.22
N LYS A 243 22.05 2.98 -4.34
CA LYS A 243 23.45 3.28 -4.24
C LYS A 243 24.23 2.80 -5.47
N GLY A 244 24.94 3.72 -6.11
CA GLY A 244 25.67 3.44 -7.35
C GLY A 244 24.78 3.44 -8.61
N GLY A 245 23.59 3.98 -8.53
CA GLY A 245 22.75 4.28 -9.67
C GLY A 245 23.46 5.23 -10.66
N PRO A 246 23.17 5.13 -11.96
CA PRO A 246 23.91 5.87 -12.99
C PRO A 246 23.78 7.41 -12.88
N ASN A 247 22.70 7.90 -12.24
CA ASN A 247 22.40 9.34 -12.13
C ASN A 247 22.14 9.76 -10.67
N GLU A 248 22.83 9.17 -9.69
CA GLU A 248 22.57 9.33 -8.26
C GLU A 248 22.36 10.78 -7.81
N ALA A 249 23.21 11.72 -8.31
CA ALA A 249 23.13 13.13 -7.93
C ALA A 249 21.86 13.83 -8.42
N ASP A 250 21.43 13.56 -9.64
CA ASP A 250 20.21 14.13 -10.22
C ASP A 250 18.95 13.41 -9.70
N ALA A 251 19.06 12.11 -9.47
CA ALA A 251 18.02 11.31 -8.80
C ALA A 251 17.74 11.82 -7.38
N LYS A 252 18.78 12.19 -6.61
CA LYS A 252 18.62 12.79 -5.29
C LYS A 252 17.85 14.11 -5.34
N LYS A 253 18.15 14.98 -6.34
CA LYS A 253 17.40 16.24 -6.54
C LYS A 253 15.95 15.96 -6.96
N ALA A 254 15.76 14.98 -7.87
CA ALA A 254 14.43 14.57 -8.31
C ALA A 254 13.61 14.05 -7.13
N LEU A 255 14.19 13.23 -6.27
CA LEU A 255 13.55 12.68 -5.10
C LEU A 255 13.14 13.77 -4.11
N ALA A 256 14.02 14.73 -3.80
CA ALA A 256 13.70 15.89 -2.98
C ALA A 256 12.55 16.73 -3.56
N MET A 257 12.51 16.88 -4.88
CA MET A 257 11.43 17.59 -5.57
C MET A 257 10.11 16.80 -5.52
N MET A 258 10.12 15.51 -5.87
CA MET A 258 8.93 14.66 -5.90
C MET A 258 8.26 14.52 -4.52
N THR A 259 9.05 14.61 -3.44
CA THR A 259 8.56 14.46 -2.07
C THR A 259 8.32 15.79 -1.35
N ASN A 260 8.31 16.91 -2.05
CA ASN A 260 7.88 18.19 -1.46
C ASN A 260 6.35 18.27 -1.28
N THR A 261 5.90 19.27 -0.55
CA THR A 261 4.48 19.49 -0.21
C THR A 261 3.55 19.47 -1.43
N GLU A 262 3.87 20.26 -2.46
CA GLU A 262 3.01 20.42 -3.64
C GLU A 262 2.96 19.17 -4.51
N MET A 263 4.13 18.51 -4.69
CA MET A 263 4.24 17.34 -5.54
C MET A 263 3.53 16.14 -4.95
N LEU A 264 3.70 15.88 -3.66
CA LEU A 264 2.96 14.79 -3.00
C LEU A 264 1.44 15.04 -3.00
N ALA A 265 0.99 16.30 -2.79
CA ALA A 265 -0.41 16.66 -2.95
C ALA A 265 -0.91 16.41 -4.39
N GLY A 266 -0.04 16.61 -5.39
CA GLY A 266 -0.35 16.41 -6.80
C GLY A 266 -0.76 14.98 -7.14
N SER A 267 -0.18 13.96 -6.50
CA SER A 267 -0.53 12.55 -6.74
C SER A 267 -1.98 12.23 -6.38
N ALA A 268 -2.51 12.89 -5.34
CA ALA A 268 -3.89 12.73 -4.91
C ALA A 268 -4.94 13.28 -5.91
N LYS A 269 -4.52 13.97 -6.97
CA LYS A 269 -5.40 14.33 -8.10
C LYS A 269 -5.78 13.12 -8.96
N TYR A 270 -5.04 12.02 -8.85
CA TYR A 270 -5.17 10.88 -9.76
C TYR A 270 -5.55 9.58 -9.05
N ILE A 271 -5.35 9.50 -7.73
CA ILE A 271 -5.65 8.30 -6.93
C ILE A 271 -5.93 8.68 -5.47
N ALA A 272 -6.78 7.91 -4.80
CA ALA A 272 -7.15 8.15 -3.40
C ALA A 272 -6.13 7.57 -2.42
N TYR A 273 -4.86 7.88 -2.60
CA TYR A 273 -3.80 7.64 -1.62
C TYR A 273 -3.48 8.94 -0.89
N ALA A 274 -3.26 8.86 0.42
CA ALA A 274 -2.89 10.04 1.16
C ALA A 274 -1.40 10.37 0.95
N PRO A 275 -1.04 11.62 0.72
CA PRO A 275 0.37 12.02 0.67
C PRO A 275 1.02 11.80 2.04
N TYR A 276 2.32 11.50 2.06
CA TYR A 276 3.02 11.23 3.32
C TYR A 276 3.38 12.50 4.12
N ARG A 277 3.21 13.71 3.54
CA ARG A 277 3.41 14.99 4.23
C ARG A 277 2.12 15.54 4.80
N LYS A 278 2.15 16.05 6.05
CA LYS A 278 1.04 16.74 6.68
C LYS A 278 0.67 18.01 5.91
N SER A 279 1.67 18.81 5.55
CA SER A 279 1.51 20.04 4.75
C SER A 279 0.83 19.80 3.39
N SER A 280 0.97 18.62 2.79
CA SER A 280 0.29 18.28 1.54
C SER A 280 -1.23 18.14 1.71
N LEU A 281 -1.73 17.78 2.89
CA LEU A 281 -3.17 17.73 3.16
C LEU A 281 -3.78 19.15 3.18
N ASP A 282 -3.02 20.14 3.63
CA ASP A 282 -3.47 21.56 3.62
C ASP A 282 -3.61 22.09 2.18
N VAL A 283 -2.79 21.59 1.25
CA VAL A 283 -2.91 21.90 -0.19
C VAL A 283 -4.17 21.29 -0.79
N ILE A 284 -4.50 20.03 -0.42
CA ILE A 284 -5.66 19.32 -0.96
C ILE A 284 -6.99 19.91 -0.47
N LYS A 285 -7.02 20.42 0.75
CA LYS A 285 -8.17 21.05 1.44
C LYS A 285 -9.44 20.20 1.51
N ALA A 286 -9.99 20.08 2.70
CA ALA A 286 -11.30 19.47 2.91
C ALA A 286 -12.43 20.35 2.33
N GLY A 287 -13.43 19.71 1.72
CA GLY A 287 -14.60 20.41 1.17
C GLY A 287 -14.40 21.00 -0.22
N GLU A 288 -13.21 20.88 -0.82
CA GLU A 288 -12.93 21.35 -2.18
C GLU A 288 -12.66 20.17 -3.14
N PRO A 289 -13.11 20.25 -4.42
CA PRO A 289 -12.76 19.27 -5.43
C PRO A 289 -11.25 19.24 -5.67
N TRP A 290 -10.64 18.05 -5.61
CA TRP A 290 -9.20 17.89 -5.88
C TRP A 290 -8.90 16.84 -6.95
N TYR A 291 -9.80 15.86 -7.16
CA TYR A 291 -9.63 14.85 -8.20
C TYR A 291 -9.62 15.46 -9.60
N LYS A 292 -8.97 14.80 -10.54
CA LYS A 292 -8.84 15.23 -11.93
C LYS A 292 -10.16 15.49 -12.67
N ASP A 293 -11.29 15.01 -12.15
CA ASP A 293 -12.62 15.24 -12.70
C ASP A 293 -13.19 16.64 -12.36
N GLY A 294 -12.52 17.41 -11.50
CA GLY A 294 -12.94 18.73 -11.06
C GLY A 294 -14.20 18.76 -10.19
N LYS A 295 -14.65 17.62 -9.68
CA LYS A 295 -15.91 17.46 -8.93
C LYS A 295 -15.72 16.69 -7.62
N THR A 296 -14.85 15.68 -7.61
CA THR A 296 -14.69 14.78 -6.47
C THR A 296 -13.77 15.38 -5.43
N GLU A 297 -14.29 15.50 -4.22
CA GLU A 297 -13.51 15.81 -3.02
C GLU A 297 -12.67 14.58 -2.64
N MET A 298 -11.36 14.77 -2.43
CA MET A 298 -10.45 13.64 -2.18
C MET A 298 -10.28 13.31 -0.70
N MET A 299 -10.41 14.28 0.21
CA MET A 299 -10.19 14.02 1.64
C MET A 299 -11.06 12.88 2.20
N PRO A 300 -12.38 12.77 1.91
CA PRO A 300 -13.19 11.65 2.37
C PRO A 300 -12.84 10.29 1.73
N GLN A 301 -12.17 10.32 0.58
CA GLN A 301 -11.78 9.11 -0.17
C GLN A 301 -10.46 8.51 0.32
N MET A 302 -9.72 9.25 1.14
CA MET A 302 -8.42 8.80 1.64
C MET A 302 -8.56 7.74 2.72
N PRO A 303 -7.61 6.79 2.81
CA PRO A 303 -7.65 5.74 3.83
C PRO A 303 -7.54 6.32 5.25
N THR A 304 -6.92 7.49 5.40
CA THR A 304 -6.73 8.20 6.67
C THR A 304 -7.92 9.07 7.10
N ALA A 305 -8.96 9.17 6.27
CA ALA A 305 -10.15 9.94 6.63
C ALA A 305 -10.76 9.44 7.96
N PRO A 306 -11.24 10.34 8.85
CA PRO A 306 -11.80 9.97 10.16
C PRO A 306 -12.93 8.92 10.07
N ALA A 307 -13.73 8.97 9.02
CA ALA A 307 -14.80 7.98 8.79
C ALA A 307 -14.25 6.58 8.49
N ASN A 308 -13.06 6.48 7.88
CA ASN A 308 -12.43 5.25 7.44
C ASN A 308 -11.52 4.62 8.50
N THR A 309 -11.04 5.39 9.50
CA THR A 309 -10.10 4.96 10.54
C THR A 309 -10.76 4.58 11.87
N LYS A 310 -11.93 3.95 11.83
CA LYS A 310 -12.64 3.49 13.05
C LYS A 310 -12.07 2.20 13.61
N ASN A 311 -11.65 1.29 12.74
CA ASN A 311 -11.13 -0.03 13.07
C ASN A 311 -10.09 -0.43 12.03
N TYR A 312 -8.80 -0.32 12.35
CA TYR A 312 -7.69 -0.53 11.43
C TYR A 312 -6.45 -1.06 12.15
N PHE A 313 -5.56 -1.69 11.43
CA PHE A 313 -4.18 -1.93 11.87
C PHE A 313 -3.21 -1.13 11.00
N LEU A 314 -2.06 -0.82 11.56
CA LEU A 314 -0.90 -0.33 10.81
C LEU A 314 -0.06 -1.56 10.43
N VAL A 315 0.36 -1.65 9.18
CA VAL A 315 1.32 -2.68 8.78
C VAL A 315 2.64 -2.40 9.49
N ASP A 316 3.11 -3.36 10.30
CA ASP A 316 4.34 -3.21 11.07
C ASP A 316 5.56 -3.58 10.20
N PRO A 317 6.37 -2.60 9.79
CA PRO A 317 7.50 -2.86 8.89
C PRO A 317 8.61 -3.66 9.56
N PHE A 318 8.81 -3.50 10.86
CA PHE A 318 9.85 -4.23 11.60
C PHE A 318 9.46 -5.70 11.75
N PHE A 319 8.20 -5.95 12.11
CA PHE A 319 7.69 -7.32 12.14
C PHE A 319 7.90 -8.04 10.80
N TRP A 320 7.55 -7.38 9.68
CA TRP A 320 7.70 -7.99 8.35
C TRP A 320 9.14 -8.05 7.86
N ALA A 321 10.01 -7.12 8.27
CA ALA A 321 11.45 -7.21 8.02
C ALA A 321 12.06 -8.45 8.67
N ASP A 322 11.71 -8.72 9.92
CA ASP A 322 12.25 -9.83 10.71
C ASP A 322 11.63 -11.19 10.35
N ASN A 323 10.32 -11.23 10.05
CA ASN A 323 9.57 -12.49 9.93
C ASN A 323 9.10 -12.80 8.50
N GLY A 324 9.22 -11.87 7.56
CA GLY A 324 8.61 -11.96 6.24
C GLY A 324 9.06 -13.17 5.43
N THR A 325 10.33 -13.56 5.52
CA THR A 325 10.88 -14.73 4.82
C THR A 325 10.25 -16.03 5.33
N GLU A 326 10.28 -16.26 6.64
CA GLU A 326 9.72 -17.48 7.25
C GLU A 326 8.20 -17.58 7.03
N LEU A 327 7.48 -16.47 7.22
CA LEU A 327 6.04 -16.44 7.00
C LEU A 327 5.68 -16.63 5.52
N GLY A 328 6.53 -16.15 4.61
CA GLY A 328 6.40 -16.38 3.18
C GLY A 328 6.52 -17.87 2.81
N GLU A 329 7.51 -18.58 3.37
CA GLU A 329 7.68 -20.02 3.18
C GLU A 329 6.48 -20.81 3.71
N LYS A 330 6.03 -20.51 4.92
CA LYS A 330 4.83 -21.13 5.52
C LYS A 330 3.57 -20.86 4.68
N TRP A 331 3.45 -19.65 4.13
CA TRP A 331 2.35 -19.25 3.25
C TRP A 331 2.35 -20.04 1.94
N GLU A 332 3.49 -20.19 1.26
CA GLU A 332 3.58 -20.98 0.03
C GLU A 332 3.31 -22.46 0.29
N ALA A 333 3.80 -23.00 1.41
CA ALA A 333 3.48 -24.38 1.82
C ALA A 333 1.98 -24.58 2.06
N MET A 334 1.30 -23.62 2.71
CA MET A 334 -0.14 -23.66 2.90
C MET A 334 -0.88 -23.62 1.56
N LYS A 335 -0.50 -22.72 0.64
CA LYS A 335 -1.12 -22.60 -0.68
C LYS A 335 -0.98 -23.84 -1.52
N ALA A 336 0.18 -24.52 -1.46
CA ALA A 336 0.41 -25.77 -2.18
C ALA A 336 -0.52 -26.91 -1.71
N GLY A 337 -1.13 -26.78 -0.54
CA GLY A 337 -2.10 -27.74 0.02
C GLY A 337 -3.58 -27.33 -0.18
N LEU A 338 -3.87 -26.27 -0.96
CA LEU A 338 -5.22 -25.85 -1.33
C LEU A 338 -5.64 -26.49 -2.66
#